data_9c7780250ec5dd49eee24e909e338fc6
#
_entry.id   9c7780250ec5dd49eee24e909e338fc6
#
_cell.length_a   1.000
_cell.length_b   1.000
_cell.length_c   1.000
_cell.angle_alpha   90.00
_cell.angle_beta   90.00
_cell.angle_gamma   90.00
#
_symmetry.space_group_name_H-M   'P 1'
#
loop_
_entity.id
_entity.type
_entity.pdbx_description
1 polymer ?
#
loop_
_entity_poly.entity_id
_entity_poly.type
_entity_poly.pdbx_seq_one_letter_code
_entity_poly.pdbx_strand_id
1 'polypeptide(L)'
;AILSRGLGDVYKRQGKVVAFFSLEMTKEELVQRVLFSEAKVTSGDARKGQLGPEKWSRVVEAASKVNSLPLYFDDAPVITVTDIRAKSRRLKSSKGLDLIVVDYLQLMQSSSGDNRQQEIAEISRNLKNLARELRVPILALSQLNRAAEAREDKRPRLGDLRESGAIEQDADIVMMLYRDDYYNPGTEIPGVAEVNIVKNRSGQTGKVELFFSKEFTQFSNYSKQEQQ
;
A
#
# COMPACT_ATOMS: atom_id res chain seq x y z
N ALA A 1 0.01 -1.38 -5.88
CA ALA A 1 -0.86 -0.48 -6.66
C ALA A 1 -1.64 0.52 -5.81
N ILE A 2 -2.11 0.14 -4.61
CA ILE A 2 -2.80 1.05 -3.68
C ILE A 2 -1.91 2.19 -3.23
N LEU A 3 -0.62 1.95 -3.20
CA LEU A 3 0.37 2.83 -2.60
C LEU A 3 0.69 4.05 -3.45
N SER A 4 0.54 3.99 -4.77
CA SER A 4 0.98 5.09 -5.64
C SER A 4 0.07 6.32 -5.58
N ARG A 5 -1.22 6.18 -5.24
CA ARG A 5 -2.13 7.33 -5.16
C ARG A 5 -2.79 7.55 -3.81
N GLY A 6 -3.14 6.51 -3.06
CA GLY A 6 -3.64 6.71 -1.69
C GLY A 6 -2.61 7.42 -0.83
N LEU A 7 -1.35 7.02 -0.94
CA LEU A 7 -0.22 7.76 -0.39
C LEU A 7 -0.02 9.11 -1.08
N GLY A 8 -0.15 9.18 -2.43
CA GLY A 8 -0.01 10.40 -3.19
C GLY A 8 -0.88 11.55 -2.69
N ASP A 9 -2.13 11.28 -2.40
CA ASP A 9 -3.06 12.31 -1.92
C ASP A 9 -2.78 12.72 -0.46
N VAL A 10 -2.34 11.79 0.39
CA VAL A 10 -2.03 12.09 1.80
C VAL A 10 -0.84 13.04 1.90
N TYR A 11 0.25 12.80 1.16
CA TYR A 11 1.43 13.66 1.26
C TYR A 11 1.38 14.88 0.34
N LYS A 12 0.74 14.80 -0.85
CA LYS A 12 0.66 15.94 -1.77
C LYS A 12 -0.20 17.09 -1.28
N ARG A 13 -1.36 16.77 -0.70
CA ARG A 13 -2.33 17.79 -0.30
C ARG A 13 -2.10 18.33 1.11
N GLN A 14 -1.33 17.63 1.95
CA GLN A 14 -1.27 17.92 3.37
C GLN A 14 0.16 18.12 3.90
N GLY A 15 1.19 17.97 3.09
CA GLY A 15 2.59 18.07 3.53
C GLY A 15 2.98 17.04 4.59
N LYS A 16 2.32 15.87 4.60
CA LYS A 16 2.49 14.81 5.60
C LYS A 16 3.74 14.00 5.34
N VAL A 17 4.50 13.75 6.38
CA VAL A 17 5.74 12.96 6.35
C VAL A 17 5.41 11.48 6.42
N VAL A 18 5.84 10.72 5.41
CA VAL A 18 5.56 9.28 5.28
C VAL A 18 6.86 8.49 5.24
N ALA A 19 6.98 7.48 6.09
CA ALA A 19 8.02 6.46 6.01
C ALA A 19 7.45 5.20 5.33
N PHE A 20 8.12 4.72 4.30
CA PHE A 20 7.74 3.55 3.54
C PHE A 20 8.84 2.49 3.62
N PHE A 21 8.53 1.37 4.26
CA PHE A 21 9.41 0.20 4.36
C PHE A 21 8.97 -0.84 3.35
N SER A 22 9.81 -1.07 2.33
CA SER A 22 9.55 -2.03 1.26
C SER A 22 10.48 -3.22 1.39
N LEU A 23 9.91 -4.40 1.46
CA LEU A 23 10.67 -5.66 1.54
C LEU A 23 10.62 -6.46 0.23
N GLU A 24 9.76 -6.07 -0.71
CA GLU A 24 9.61 -6.74 -2.01
C GLU A 24 10.24 -5.94 -3.16
N MET A 25 10.15 -4.62 -3.07
CA MET A 25 10.58 -3.72 -4.15
C MET A 25 11.71 -2.82 -3.71
N THR A 26 12.63 -2.54 -4.63
CA THR A 26 13.69 -1.55 -4.41
C THR A 26 13.09 -0.12 -4.37
N LYS A 27 13.79 0.79 -3.71
CA LYS A 27 13.38 2.21 -3.66
C LYS A 27 13.34 2.83 -5.06
N GLU A 28 14.23 2.42 -5.96
CA GLU A 28 14.25 2.86 -7.35
C GLU A 28 12.96 2.47 -8.07
N GLU A 29 12.50 1.23 -7.92
CA GLU A 29 11.24 0.75 -8.50
C GLU A 29 10.04 1.49 -7.94
N LEU A 30 10.03 1.75 -6.63
CA LEU A 30 8.97 2.52 -5.98
C LEU A 30 8.92 3.96 -6.48
N VAL A 31 10.08 4.63 -6.55
CA VAL A 31 10.18 6.00 -7.08
C VAL A 31 9.73 6.05 -8.54
N GLN A 32 10.14 5.09 -9.37
CA GLN A 32 9.69 4.99 -10.76
C GLN A 32 8.17 4.84 -10.87
N ARG A 33 7.55 3.98 -10.05
CA ARG A 33 6.09 3.81 -10.03
C ARG A 33 5.37 5.11 -9.65
N VAL A 34 5.85 5.79 -8.62
CA VAL A 34 5.27 7.08 -8.21
C VAL A 34 5.44 8.12 -9.31
N LEU A 35 6.63 8.20 -9.91
CA LEU A 35 6.96 9.14 -10.97
C LEU A 35 6.11 8.95 -12.23
N PHE A 36 6.01 7.71 -12.74
CA PHE A 36 5.25 7.42 -13.95
C PHE A 36 3.74 7.57 -13.73
N SER A 37 3.25 7.20 -12.55
CA SER A 37 1.87 7.43 -12.15
C SER A 37 1.53 8.93 -12.12
N GLU A 38 2.44 9.76 -11.61
CA GLU A 38 2.28 11.22 -11.57
C GLU A 38 2.35 11.84 -12.97
N ALA A 39 3.31 11.41 -13.77
CA ALA A 39 3.51 11.89 -15.14
C ALA A 39 2.43 11.41 -16.12
N LYS A 40 1.55 10.48 -15.73
CA LYS A 40 0.61 9.79 -16.63
C LYS A 40 1.32 9.16 -17.82
N VAL A 41 2.40 8.45 -17.55
CA VAL A 41 3.21 7.71 -18.51
C VAL A 41 3.20 6.25 -18.13
N THR A 42 3.04 5.35 -19.11
CA THR A 42 3.07 3.91 -18.82
C THR A 42 4.50 3.45 -18.56
N SER A 43 4.68 2.55 -17.62
CA SER A 43 5.98 1.92 -17.36
C SER A 43 6.49 1.17 -18.60
N GLY A 44 5.59 0.71 -19.47
CA GLY A 44 5.92 0.04 -20.74
C GLY A 44 6.60 1.00 -21.73
N ASP A 45 6.03 2.18 -21.94
CA ASP A 45 6.60 3.21 -22.83
C ASP A 45 7.97 3.68 -22.34
N ALA A 46 8.09 3.87 -21.03
CA ALA A 46 9.35 4.29 -20.41
C ALA A 46 10.45 3.22 -20.59
N ARG A 47 10.15 1.94 -20.37
CA ARG A 47 11.13 0.84 -20.55
C ARG A 47 11.57 0.67 -22.02
N LYS A 48 10.66 0.91 -22.96
CA LYS A 48 10.97 0.83 -24.40
C LYS A 48 11.73 2.05 -24.94
N GLY A 49 11.95 3.08 -24.12
CA GLY A 49 12.52 4.33 -24.56
C GLY A 49 11.60 5.13 -25.52
N GLN A 50 10.31 4.81 -25.56
CA GLN A 50 9.32 5.40 -26.48
C GLN A 50 8.63 6.63 -25.86
N LEU A 51 9.41 7.48 -25.19
CA LEU A 51 8.93 8.74 -24.63
C LEU A 51 9.18 9.85 -25.63
N GLY A 52 8.14 10.25 -26.36
CA GLY A 52 8.19 11.47 -27.15
C GLY A 52 8.42 12.72 -26.27
N PRO A 53 8.76 13.87 -26.88
CA PRO A 53 9.12 15.10 -26.14
C PRO A 53 8.06 15.53 -25.10
N GLU A 54 6.78 15.40 -25.43
CA GLU A 54 5.68 15.75 -24.54
C GLU A 54 5.63 14.85 -23.29
N LYS A 55 5.71 13.52 -23.46
CA LYS A 55 5.74 12.57 -22.34
C LYS A 55 6.98 12.80 -21.47
N TRP A 56 8.12 13.09 -22.10
CA TRP A 56 9.35 13.39 -21.39
C TRP A 56 9.23 14.68 -20.55
N SER A 57 8.65 15.75 -21.09
CA SER A 57 8.38 16.98 -20.33
C SER A 57 7.53 16.71 -19.08
N ARG A 58 6.48 15.88 -19.20
CA ARG A 58 5.65 15.48 -18.05
C ARG A 58 6.43 14.70 -17.00
N VAL A 59 7.35 13.83 -17.43
CA VAL A 59 8.23 13.09 -16.51
C VAL A 59 9.14 14.03 -15.74
N VAL A 60 9.75 15.02 -16.40
CA VAL A 60 10.61 16.02 -15.76
C VAL A 60 9.82 16.87 -14.75
N GLU A 61 8.62 17.31 -15.10
CA GLU A 61 7.74 18.04 -14.19
C GLU A 61 7.36 17.18 -12.97
N ALA A 62 6.96 15.92 -13.21
CA ALA A 62 6.63 14.98 -12.16
C ALA A 62 7.83 14.69 -11.25
N ALA A 63 9.05 14.59 -11.81
CA ALA A 63 10.27 14.38 -11.02
C ALA A 63 10.52 15.53 -10.03
N SER A 64 10.33 16.77 -10.48
CA SER A 64 10.44 17.94 -9.60
C SER A 64 9.43 17.91 -8.47
N LYS A 65 8.18 17.52 -8.76
CA LYS A 65 7.12 17.36 -7.75
C LYS A 65 7.45 16.23 -6.77
N VAL A 66 7.83 15.05 -7.27
CA VAL A 66 8.14 13.87 -6.43
C VAL A 66 9.33 14.15 -5.52
N ASN A 67 10.37 14.84 -6.02
CA ASN A 67 11.54 15.17 -5.22
C ASN A 67 11.23 16.12 -4.04
N SER A 68 10.18 16.92 -4.14
CA SER A 68 9.76 17.83 -3.07
C SER A 68 8.89 17.16 -1.99
N LEU A 69 8.48 15.90 -2.19
CA LEU A 69 7.58 15.21 -1.27
C LEU A 69 8.32 14.70 -0.03
N PRO A 70 7.74 14.84 1.18
CA PRO A 70 8.30 14.29 2.40
C PRO A 70 8.04 12.77 2.52
N LEU A 71 8.49 12.02 1.51
CA LEU A 71 8.34 10.57 1.39
C LEU A 71 9.71 9.90 1.50
N TYR A 72 9.87 9.07 2.50
CA TYR A 72 11.13 8.40 2.84
C TYR A 72 10.99 6.90 2.60
N PHE A 73 11.78 6.36 1.68
CA PHE A 73 11.82 4.94 1.36
C PHE A 73 12.98 4.24 2.06
N ASP A 74 12.70 3.06 2.56
CA ASP A 74 13.67 2.12 3.09
C ASP A 74 13.42 0.74 2.44
N ASP A 75 14.38 0.24 1.70
CA ASP A 75 14.32 -1.01 0.95
C ASP A 75 15.35 -2.04 1.45
N ALA A 76 15.65 -1.98 2.74
CA ALA A 76 16.51 -2.97 3.35
C ALA A 76 15.94 -4.39 3.14
N PRO A 77 16.74 -5.35 2.63
CA PRO A 77 16.25 -6.69 2.25
C PRO A 77 15.80 -7.52 3.46
N VAL A 78 16.27 -7.14 4.62
CA VAL A 78 15.91 -7.75 5.91
C VAL A 78 15.57 -6.62 6.88
N ILE A 79 14.38 -6.66 7.45
CA ILE A 79 13.96 -5.66 8.43
C ILE A 79 13.16 -6.31 9.57
N THR A 80 13.46 -5.88 10.78
CA THR A 80 12.71 -6.25 11.98
C THR A 80 11.84 -5.06 12.46
N VAL A 81 10.88 -5.32 13.36
CA VAL A 81 10.12 -4.22 13.98
C VAL A 81 11.04 -3.29 14.78
N THR A 82 12.14 -3.81 15.32
CA THR A 82 13.14 -3.00 16.05
C THR A 82 13.84 -2.01 15.11
N ASP A 83 14.16 -2.43 13.88
CA ASP A 83 14.76 -1.54 12.87
C ASP A 83 13.77 -0.46 12.44
N ILE A 84 12.51 -0.83 12.17
CA ILE A 84 11.44 0.13 11.85
C ILE A 84 11.30 1.14 12.99
N ARG A 85 11.30 0.69 14.25
CA ARG A 85 11.22 1.56 15.43
C ARG A 85 12.37 2.56 15.47
N ALA A 86 13.61 2.10 15.33
CA ALA A 86 14.79 2.95 15.39
C ALA A 86 14.79 4.02 14.27
N LYS A 87 14.52 3.61 13.03
CA LYS A 87 14.45 4.50 11.86
C LYS A 87 13.30 5.48 11.97
N SER A 88 12.12 5.03 12.40
CA SER A 88 10.93 5.88 12.56
C SER A 88 11.08 6.90 13.69
N ARG A 89 11.68 6.54 14.81
CA ARG A 89 12.00 7.49 15.90
C ARG A 89 12.94 8.58 15.41
N ARG A 90 14.00 8.20 14.69
CA ARG A 90 14.97 9.15 14.13
C ARG A 90 14.31 10.10 13.14
N LEU A 91 13.48 9.58 12.22
CA LEU A 91 12.76 10.39 11.25
C LEU A 91 11.78 11.34 11.96
N LYS A 92 11.01 10.82 12.90
CA LYS A 92 10.05 11.63 13.67
C LYS A 92 10.70 12.79 14.43
N SER A 93 11.89 12.54 15.03
CA SER A 93 12.62 13.58 15.75
C SER A 93 13.21 14.66 14.84
N SER A 94 13.63 14.29 13.61
CA SER A 94 14.34 15.21 12.69
C SER A 94 13.44 15.95 11.71
N LYS A 95 12.37 15.32 11.24
CA LYS A 95 11.51 15.79 10.15
C LYS A 95 10.02 15.76 10.47
N GLY A 96 9.64 15.11 11.56
CA GLY A 96 8.27 14.70 11.80
C GLY A 96 7.97 13.34 11.18
N LEU A 97 6.82 12.76 11.54
CA LEU A 97 6.33 11.49 10.95
C LEU A 97 4.82 11.40 11.19
N ASP A 98 4.07 11.26 10.11
CA ASP A 98 2.60 11.21 10.13
C ASP A 98 2.03 9.84 9.74
N LEU A 99 2.78 9.03 8.99
CA LEU A 99 2.35 7.69 8.56
C LEU A 99 3.56 6.77 8.37
N ILE A 100 3.42 5.53 8.77
CA ILE A 100 4.36 4.44 8.44
C ILE A 100 3.62 3.46 7.53
N VAL A 101 4.27 3.04 6.45
CA VAL A 101 3.80 1.97 5.55
C VAL A 101 4.79 0.83 5.56
N VAL A 102 4.29 -0.40 5.64
CA VAL A 102 5.09 -1.64 5.61
C VAL A 102 4.56 -2.55 4.50
N ASP A 103 5.37 -2.85 3.51
CA ASP A 103 5.03 -3.70 2.35
C ASP A 103 6.02 -4.88 2.25
N TYR A 104 5.66 -6.07 2.69
CA TYR A 104 4.47 -6.57 3.42
C TYR A 104 4.91 -7.42 4.62
N LEU A 105 4.01 -7.64 5.56
CA LEU A 105 4.30 -8.25 6.88
C LEU A 105 5.01 -9.59 6.79
N GLN A 106 4.63 -10.44 5.83
CA GLN A 106 5.15 -11.79 5.68
C GLN A 106 6.61 -11.85 5.18
N LEU A 107 7.24 -10.73 4.83
CA LEU A 107 8.68 -10.68 4.53
C LEU A 107 9.52 -10.18 5.72
N MET A 108 8.87 -9.68 6.78
CA MET A 108 9.58 -9.25 7.98
C MET A 108 10.15 -10.45 8.74
N GLN A 109 11.25 -10.20 9.44
CA GLN A 109 11.85 -11.17 10.34
C GLN A 109 11.45 -10.89 11.80
N SER A 110 11.30 -11.98 12.54
CA SER A 110 11.13 -11.98 14.00
C SER A 110 12.31 -12.69 14.66
N SER A 111 12.54 -12.37 15.92
CA SER A 111 13.59 -13.01 16.73
C SER A 111 13.19 -14.40 17.26
N SER A 112 11.91 -14.77 17.21
CA SER A 112 11.37 -16.04 17.72
C SER A 112 11.00 -16.95 16.55
N GLY A 113 11.88 -17.89 16.20
CA GLY A 113 11.92 -18.58 14.92
C GLY A 113 11.23 -19.96 14.80
N ASP A 114 10.35 -20.39 15.70
CA ASP A 114 9.85 -21.78 15.67
C ASP A 114 8.57 -22.02 14.84
N ASN A 115 7.78 -20.99 14.61
CA ASN A 115 6.52 -21.12 13.86
C ASN A 115 6.15 -19.80 13.17
N ARG A 116 5.92 -19.84 11.85
CA ARG A 116 5.58 -18.67 11.05
C ARG A 116 4.35 -17.90 11.55
N GLN A 117 3.34 -18.59 12.03
CA GLN A 117 2.16 -17.95 12.61
C GLN A 117 2.50 -17.14 13.88
N GLN A 118 3.39 -17.67 14.71
CA GLN A 118 3.82 -16.99 15.93
C GLN A 118 4.67 -15.76 15.60
N GLU A 119 5.57 -15.87 14.61
CA GLU A 119 6.36 -14.73 14.12
C GLU A 119 5.47 -13.59 13.64
N ILE A 120 4.46 -13.88 12.79
CA ILE A 120 3.53 -12.87 12.29
C ILE A 120 2.69 -12.28 13.42
N ALA A 121 2.29 -13.09 14.41
CA ALA A 121 1.57 -12.60 15.58
C ALA A 121 2.44 -11.65 16.43
N GLU A 122 3.71 -11.96 16.61
CA GLU A 122 4.66 -11.09 17.30
C GLU A 122 4.89 -9.79 16.54
N ILE A 123 5.11 -9.87 15.21
CA ILE A 123 5.29 -8.70 14.34
C ILE A 123 4.07 -7.79 14.43
N SER A 124 2.86 -8.34 14.29
CA SER A 124 1.59 -7.60 14.37
C SER A 124 1.46 -6.85 15.68
N ARG A 125 1.65 -7.56 16.80
CA ARG A 125 1.59 -6.96 18.15
C ARG A 125 2.62 -5.86 18.35
N ASN A 126 3.86 -6.10 17.89
CA ASN A 126 4.94 -5.15 18.02
C ASN A 126 4.72 -3.90 17.15
N LEU A 127 4.16 -4.03 15.95
CA LEU A 127 3.76 -2.89 15.12
C LEU A 127 2.61 -2.10 15.77
N LYS A 128 1.64 -2.78 16.39
CA LYS A 128 0.58 -2.11 17.15
C LYS A 128 1.13 -1.30 18.32
N ASN A 129 2.09 -1.87 19.05
CA ASN A 129 2.76 -1.17 20.15
C ASN A 129 3.58 0.03 19.64
N LEU A 130 4.25 -0.13 18.50
CA LEU A 130 5.01 0.94 17.86
C LEU A 130 4.11 2.10 17.41
N ALA A 131 2.95 1.80 16.83
CA ALA A 131 1.97 2.81 16.43
C ALA A 131 1.51 3.66 17.64
N ARG A 132 1.25 3.00 18.77
CA ARG A 132 0.89 3.68 20.04
C ARG A 132 2.04 4.51 20.61
N GLU A 133 3.24 3.93 20.65
CA GLU A 133 4.45 4.58 21.15
C GLU A 133 4.74 5.88 20.37
N LEU A 134 4.72 5.78 19.05
CA LEU A 134 5.00 6.91 18.18
C LEU A 134 3.80 7.84 18.00
N ARG A 135 2.59 7.41 18.36
CA ARG A 135 1.32 8.10 18.03
C ARG A 135 1.24 8.41 16.53
N VAL A 136 1.57 7.42 15.72
CA VAL A 136 1.57 7.48 14.26
C VAL A 136 0.83 6.26 13.73
N PRO A 137 -0.12 6.39 12.81
CA PRO A 137 -0.76 5.24 12.19
C PRO A 137 0.26 4.42 11.39
N ILE A 138 0.08 3.10 11.42
CA ILE A 138 0.84 2.16 10.62
C ILE A 138 -0.12 1.48 9.64
N LEU A 139 0.14 1.61 8.35
CA LEU A 139 -0.52 0.87 7.28
C LEU A 139 0.37 -0.33 6.92
N ALA A 140 -0.03 -1.51 7.35
CA ALA A 140 0.67 -2.74 7.04
C ALA A 140 -0.07 -3.51 5.94
N LEU A 141 0.63 -3.87 4.87
CA LEU A 141 0.10 -4.76 3.86
C LEU A 141 0.28 -6.21 4.30
N SER A 142 -0.69 -7.03 3.95
CA SER A 142 -0.67 -8.47 4.25
C SER A 142 -1.11 -9.25 3.02
N GLN A 143 -0.37 -10.29 2.70
CA GLN A 143 -0.76 -11.24 1.69
C GLN A 143 -1.92 -12.10 2.21
N LEU A 144 -2.87 -12.40 1.32
CA LEU A 144 -4.00 -13.26 1.62
C LEU A 144 -3.67 -14.73 1.32
N ASN A 145 -4.37 -15.64 1.97
CA ASN A 145 -4.32 -17.05 1.63
C ASN A 145 -4.89 -17.27 0.22
N ARG A 146 -4.19 -18.06 -0.59
CA ARG A 146 -4.63 -18.41 -1.96
C ARG A 146 -5.96 -19.17 -2.01
N ALA A 147 -6.42 -19.73 -0.92
CA ALA A 147 -7.74 -20.36 -0.83
C ALA A 147 -8.91 -19.41 -1.21
N ALA A 148 -8.71 -18.09 -1.10
CA ALA A 148 -9.68 -17.11 -1.59
C ALA A 148 -9.92 -17.21 -3.10
N GLU A 149 -8.88 -17.54 -3.89
CA GLU A 149 -8.95 -17.64 -5.35
C GLU A 149 -9.68 -18.90 -5.84
N ALA A 150 -9.76 -19.94 -5.00
CA ALA A 150 -10.44 -21.19 -5.31
C ALA A 150 -11.97 -21.13 -5.13
N ARG A 151 -12.50 -20.07 -4.53
CA ARG A 151 -13.94 -19.89 -4.34
C ARG A 151 -14.62 -19.34 -5.60
N GLU A 152 -15.90 -19.58 -5.74
CA GLU A 152 -16.74 -18.97 -6.77
C GLU A 152 -16.76 -17.44 -6.59
N ASP A 153 -17.10 -16.96 -5.40
CA ASP A 153 -16.94 -15.56 -5.02
C ASP A 153 -15.52 -15.36 -4.47
N LYS A 154 -14.65 -14.79 -5.29
CA LYS A 154 -13.23 -14.52 -4.99
C LYS A 154 -13.02 -13.27 -4.15
N ARG A 155 -14.09 -12.62 -3.66
CA ARG A 155 -13.95 -11.49 -2.74
C ARG A 155 -13.27 -11.93 -1.46
N PRO A 156 -12.20 -11.26 -1.05
CA PRO A 156 -11.48 -11.62 0.15
C PRO A 156 -12.32 -11.36 1.40
N ARG A 157 -12.18 -12.25 2.37
CA ARG A 157 -12.88 -12.24 3.66
C ARG A 157 -11.88 -12.19 4.80
N LEU A 158 -12.34 -11.78 5.98
CA LEU A 158 -11.47 -11.69 7.17
C LEU A 158 -10.76 -13.02 7.49
N GLY A 159 -11.44 -14.14 7.28
CA GLY A 159 -10.84 -15.48 7.45
C GLY A 159 -9.72 -15.83 6.46
N ASP A 160 -9.52 -15.05 5.38
CA ASP A 160 -8.41 -15.26 4.45
C ASP A 160 -7.08 -14.72 5.02
N LEU A 161 -7.15 -13.97 6.13
CA LEU A 161 -6.00 -13.65 7.00
C LEU A 161 -5.66 -14.77 7.98
N ARG A 162 -6.19 -15.97 7.81
CA ARG A 162 -6.24 -17.06 8.79
C ARG A 162 -4.88 -17.56 9.31
N GLU A 163 -3.84 -17.47 8.51
CA GLU A 163 -2.47 -17.73 8.99
C GLU A 163 -1.96 -16.63 9.93
N SER A 164 -2.75 -15.57 10.06
CA SER A 164 -2.43 -14.35 10.79
C SER A 164 -3.62 -13.90 11.65
N GLY A 165 -4.29 -14.80 12.35
CA GLY A 165 -5.41 -14.46 13.25
C GLY A 165 -5.09 -13.35 14.25
N ALA A 166 -3.79 -13.18 14.58
CA ALA A 166 -3.31 -12.08 15.38
C ALA A 166 -3.43 -10.73 14.65
N ILE A 167 -3.19 -10.67 13.34
CA ILE A 167 -3.37 -9.43 12.56
C ILE A 167 -4.83 -8.96 12.68
N GLU A 168 -5.77 -9.90 12.55
CA GLU A 168 -7.18 -9.59 12.74
C GLU A 168 -7.45 -9.00 14.12
N GLN A 169 -6.88 -9.56 15.18
CA GLN A 169 -7.09 -9.08 16.54
C GLN A 169 -6.45 -7.73 16.81
N ASP A 170 -5.21 -7.52 16.35
CA ASP A 170 -4.41 -6.34 16.64
C ASP A 170 -4.83 -5.11 15.81
N ALA A 171 -5.22 -5.30 14.53
CA ALA A 171 -5.60 -4.20 13.65
C ALA A 171 -6.86 -3.48 14.14
N ASP A 172 -6.86 -2.15 14.10
CA ASP A 172 -8.04 -1.33 14.36
C ASP A 172 -8.98 -1.30 13.16
N ILE A 173 -8.40 -1.29 11.95
CA ILE A 173 -9.12 -1.31 10.68
C ILE A 173 -8.51 -2.39 9.81
N VAL A 174 -9.35 -3.19 9.15
CA VAL A 174 -8.95 -4.15 8.12
C VAL A 174 -9.69 -3.80 6.84
N MET A 175 -8.93 -3.56 5.79
CA MET A 175 -9.43 -3.25 4.45
C MET A 175 -9.02 -4.38 3.49
N MET A 176 -10.00 -4.94 2.78
CA MET A 176 -9.78 -5.95 1.76
C MET A 176 -10.00 -5.34 0.39
N LEU A 177 -9.10 -5.64 -0.55
CA LEU A 177 -9.19 -5.16 -1.91
C LEU A 177 -9.65 -6.26 -2.84
N TYR A 178 -10.57 -5.90 -3.72
CA TYR A 178 -11.04 -6.78 -4.77
C TYR A 178 -11.21 -6.00 -6.08
N ARG A 179 -10.87 -6.65 -7.18
CA ARG A 179 -11.14 -6.14 -8.52
C ARG A 179 -11.75 -7.24 -9.36
N ASP A 180 -12.98 -7.02 -9.80
CA ASP A 180 -13.70 -8.00 -10.59
C ASP A 180 -13.04 -8.22 -11.95
N ASP A 181 -12.57 -7.15 -12.60
CA ASP A 181 -11.91 -7.18 -13.90
C ASP A 181 -10.55 -7.90 -13.92
N TYR A 182 -10.02 -8.28 -12.75
CA TYR A 182 -8.85 -9.13 -12.65
C TYR A 182 -9.19 -10.61 -12.83
N TYR A 183 -10.37 -11.02 -12.37
CA TYR A 183 -10.83 -12.41 -12.40
C TYR A 183 -11.80 -12.68 -13.56
N ASN A 184 -12.58 -11.68 -13.95
CA ASN A 184 -13.64 -11.76 -14.96
C ASN A 184 -13.38 -10.76 -16.10
N PRO A 185 -12.76 -11.18 -17.21
CA PRO A 185 -12.49 -10.27 -18.34
C PRO A 185 -13.74 -9.65 -18.98
N GLY A 186 -14.91 -10.29 -18.83
CA GLY A 186 -16.21 -9.82 -19.33
C GLY A 186 -17.06 -9.08 -18.31
N THR A 187 -16.45 -8.54 -17.26
CA THR A 187 -17.19 -7.80 -16.22
C THR A 187 -17.91 -6.56 -16.76
N GLU A 188 -19.08 -6.25 -16.23
CA GLU A 188 -19.84 -5.02 -16.52
C GLU A 188 -19.23 -3.77 -15.87
N ILE A 189 -18.26 -3.94 -14.93
CA ILE A 189 -17.63 -2.87 -14.16
C ILE A 189 -16.11 -2.85 -14.33
N PRO A 190 -15.58 -2.70 -15.55
CA PRO A 190 -14.13 -2.68 -15.77
C PRO A 190 -13.47 -1.50 -15.06
N GLY A 191 -12.29 -1.75 -14.47
CA GLY A 191 -11.54 -0.72 -13.75
C GLY A 191 -12.10 -0.35 -12.38
N VAL A 192 -13.19 -0.98 -11.92
CA VAL A 192 -13.68 -0.76 -10.55
C VAL A 192 -12.91 -1.63 -9.56
N ALA A 193 -12.39 -0.99 -8.51
CA ALA A 193 -11.78 -1.65 -7.37
C ALA A 193 -12.66 -1.45 -6.14
N GLU A 194 -13.00 -2.53 -5.48
CA GLU A 194 -13.73 -2.53 -4.21
C GLU A 194 -12.73 -2.50 -3.05
N VAL A 195 -12.89 -1.55 -2.13
CA VAL A 195 -12.23 -1.49 -0.83
C VAL A 195 -13.25 -1.85 0.21
N ASN A 196 -13.21 -3.09 0.70
CA ASN A 196 -14.13 -3.58 1.70
C ASN A 196 -13.53 -3.38 3.10
N ILE A 197 -14.09 -2.49 3.90
CA ILE A 197 -13.73 -2.29 5.31
C ILE A 197 -14.45 -3.38 6.09
N VAL A 198 -13.76 -4.51 6.32
CA VAL A 198 -14.32 -5.70 6.97
C VAL A 198 -14.19 -5.67 8.50
N LYS A 199 -13.33 -4.81 9.01
CA LYS A 199 -13.21 -4.49 10.44
C LYS A 199 -12.95 -3.00 10.61
N ASN A 200 -13.65 -2.39 11.56
CA ASN A 200 -13.42 -1.02 12.01
C ASN A 200 -13.77 -0.93 13.50
N ARG A 201 -12.74 -0.81 14.36
CA ARG A 201 -12.93 -0.81 15.82
C ARG A 201 -13.68 0.42 16.32
N SER A 202 -13.56 1.54 15.64
CA SER A 202 -14.10 2.83 16.09
C SER A 202 -15.18 3.40 15.16
N GLY A 203 -15.63 2.62 14.15
CA GLY A 203 -16.62 3.08 13.18
C GLY A 203 -17.34 1.91 12.51
N GLN A 204 -18.07 2.23 11.45
CA GLN A 204 -18.82 1.23 10.69
C GLN A 204 -17.92 0.49 9.70
N THR A 205 -18.27 -0.76 9.43
CA THR A 205 -17.78 -1.52 8.27
C THR A 205 -18.56 -1.10 7.03
N GLY A 206 -18.01 -1.37 5.85
CA GLY A 206 -18.67 -1.01 4.60
C GLY A 206 -17.79 -1.19 3.38
N LYS A 207 -18.29 -0.79 2.22
CA LYS A 207 -17.59 -0.88 0.94
C LYS A 207 -17.45 0.51 0.31
N VAL A 208 -16.26 0.77 -0.21
CA VAL A 208 -15.96 1.94 -1.04
C VAL A 208 -15.52 1.46 -2.42
N GLU A 209 -16.07 2.07 -3.46
CA GLU A 209 -15.65 1.79 -4.84
C GLU A 209 -14.70 2.89 -5.31
N LEU A 210 -13.61 2.47 -5.95
CA LEU A 210 -12.60 3.34 -6.54
C LEU A 210 -12.42 2.95 -8.01
N PHE A 211 -12.03 3.90 -8.85
CA PHE A 211 -11.59 3.59 -10.20
C PHE A 211 -10.09 3.27 -10.18
N PHE A 212 -9.70 2.16 -10.82
CA PHE A 212 -8.32 1.74 -10.98
C PHE A 212 -7.89 1.79 -12.44
N SER A 213 -7.00 2.71 -12.77
CA SER A 213 -6.34 2.75 -14.08
C SER A 213 -5.18 1.75 -14.11
N LYS A 214 -5.33 0.67 -14.90
CA LYS A 214 -4.28 -0.35 -15.10
C LYS A 214 -3.02 0.26 -15.74
N GLU A 215 -3.21 1.16 -16.69
CA GLU A 215 -2.13 1.81 -17.44
C GLU A 215 -1.16 2.56 -16.54
N PHE A 216 -1.70 3.33 -15.60
CA PHE A 216 -0.90 4.16 -14.70
C PHE A 216 -0.77 3.59 -13.31
N THR A 217 -1.32 2.39 -13.07
CA THR A 217 -1.35 1.73 -11.77
C THR A 217 -1.87 2.69 -10.67
N GLN A 218 -3.00 3.33 -10.93
CA GLN A 218 -3.48 4.47 -10.17
C GLN A 218 -4.95 4.32 -9.78
N PHE A 219 -5.26 4.65 -8.51
CA PHE A 219 -6.64 4.77 -8.04
C PHE A 219 -7.15 6.20 -8.15
N SER A 220 -8.45 6.35 -8.36
CA SER A 220 -9.17 7.63 -8.30
C SER A 220 -10.56 7.41 -7.73
N ASN A 221 -11.25 8.50 -7.40
CA ASN A 221 -12.64 8.42 -7.01
C ASN A 221 -13.45 7.81 -8.14
N TYR A 222 -14.34 6.88 -7.79
CA TYR A 222 -15.30 6.32 -8.73
C TYR A 222 -16.57 7.17 -8.72
N SER A 223 -16.96 7.69 -9.90
CA SER A 223 -18.23 8.36 -10.11
C SER A 223 -19.04 7.57 -11.13
N LYS A 224 -20.24 7.17 -10.77
CA LYS A 224 -21.15 6.46 -11.69
C LYS A 224 -21.61 7.30 -12.90
N GLN A 225 -21.29 8.60 -12.92
CA GLN A 225 -21.73 9.54 -13.97
C GLN A 225 -20.78 9.62 -15.17
N GLU A 226 -19.62 8.98 -15.16
CA GLU A 226 -18.63 9.05 -16.27
C GLU A 226 -18.74 7.90 -17.29
N GLN A 227 -19.83 7.13 -17.28
CA GLN A 227 -20.09 6.05 -18.26
C GLN A 227 -21.27 6.34 -19.20
N GLN A 228 -21.45 7.59 -19.62
CA GLN A 228 -22.34 7.92 -20.74
C GLN A 228 -21.60 8.43 -21.94
#